data_d38573a327bbd21abfa9d4ed5cae725e
#
_entry.id   d38573a327bbd21abfa9d4ed5cae725e
#
_cell.length_a   1.000
_cell.length_b   1.000
_cell.length_c   1.000
_cell.angle_alpha   90.00
_cell.angle_beta   90.00
_cell.angle_gamma   90.00
#
_symmetry.space_group_name_H-M   'P 1'
#
loop_
_entity.id
_entity.type
_entity.pdbx_description
1 polymer ?
#
loop_
_entity_poly.entity_id
_entity_poly.type
_entity_poly.pdbx_seq_one_letter_code
_entity_poly.pdbx_strand_id
1 'polypeptide(L)'
;MSAKLTIGFLGAGKMATALAKGFIHANLADADQIIASDPIDAARSAFAREAGAKTTASNLEALKFAGVLLLAVKPDQVADVLKEVGGEFTEKQLLISIAAGVTLARLEGGLGSGARVIRVMPNTPALVGASATAYALGKNATVEDGRLAQKLFSAIGVAFQLKESLLDAVTGLSGSGPAYVYLIIEALSDGGVAAGLPRDVATKLTAQTVLGSAKMALETGLHPGALKDMVTSPGGTTIEGLHELEKAGVRGALMNAVRAATEKSKKLGQGQ
;
A
#
# COMPACT_ATOMS: atom_id res chain seq x y z
N MET A 1 -16.93 25.41 12.27
CA MET A 1 -16.04 24.36 12.76
C MET A 1 -16.02 23.28 11.71
N SER A 2 -14.85 22.95 11.11
CA SER A 2 -14.75 21.82 10.19
C SER A 2 -15.16 20.55 10.94
N ALA A 3 -16.07 19.77 10.38
CA ALA A 3 -16.46 18.49 10.98
C ALA A 3 -15.19 17.63 11.18
N LYS A 4 -15.01 17.09 12.38
CA LYS A 4 -13.89 16.21 12.68
C LYS A 4 -13.94 14.98 11.77
N LEU A 5 -12.81 14.58 11.20
CA LEU A 5 -12.69 13.40 10.35
C LEU A 5 -12.92 12.14 11.21
N THR A 6 -13.97 11.37 10.91
CA THR A 6 -14.21 10.06 11.53
C THR A 6 -13.94 8.95 10.54
N ILE A 7 -13.19 7.93 10.94
CA ILE A 7 -12.71 6.86 10.08
C ILE A 7 -13.19 5.50 10.62
N GLY A 8 -13.84 4.73 9.76
CA GLY A 8 -14.20 3.34 10.00
C GLY A 8 -13.39 2.39 9.14
N PHE A 9 -12.84 1.35 9.72
CA PHE A 9 -12.22 0.27 8.98
C PHE A 9 -13.17 -0.93 8.94
N LEU A 10 -13.44 -1.42 7.75
CA LEU A 10 -14.10 -2.70 7.52
C LEU A 10 -12.99 -3.75 7.32
N GLY A 11 -12.70 -4.49 8.38
CA GLY A 11 -11.52 -5.33 8.56
C GLY A 11 -10.48 -4.68 9.49
N ALA A 12 -10.04 -5.41 10.52
CA ALA A 12 -9.06 -4.98 11.53
C ALA A 12 -7.69 -5.68 11.36
N GLY A 13 -7.32 -6.02 10.12
CA GLY A 13 -6.08 -6.71 9.79
C GLY A 13 -4.84 -5.81 9.87
N LYS A 14 -3.67 -6.39 9.59
CA LYS A 14 -2.36 -5.69 9.66
C LYS A 14 -2.32 -4.38 8.87
N MET A 15 -2.91 -4.36 7.66
CA MET A 15 -2.92 -3.13 6.84
C MET A 15 -3.81 -2.05 7.44
N ALA A 16 -5.00 -2.41 7.93
CA ALA A 16 -5.89 -1.48 8.65
C ALA A 16 -5.18 -0.87 9.87
N THR A 17 -4.51 -1.70 10.65
CA THR A 17 -3.71 -1.27 11.82
C THR A 17 -2.59 -0.30 11.41
N ALA A 18 -1.85 -0.60 10.34
CA ALA A 18 -0.78 0.27 9.83
C ALA A 18 -1.31 1.65 9.43
N LEU A 19 -2.42 1.66 8.67
CA LEU A 19 -3.08 2.90 8.22
C LEU A 19 -3.59 3.72 9.41
N ALA A 20 -4.28 3.09 10.36
CA ALA A 20 -4.80 3.76 11.56
C ALA A 20 -3.66 4.41 12.36
N LYS A 21 -2.59 3.67 12.63
CA LYS A 21 -1.40 4.19 13.33
C LYS A 21 -0.76 5.35 12.57
N GLY A 22 -0.62 5.22 11.26
CA GLY A 22 -0.07 6.27 10.40
C GLY A 22 -0.91 7.54 10.44
N PHE A 23 -2.23 7.43 10.36
CA PHE A 23 -3.13 8.58 10.43
C PHE A 23 -3.12 9.27 11.80
N ILE A 24 -3.07 8.50 12.89
CA ILE A 24 -2.94 9.04 14.25
C ILE A 24 -1.59 9.75 14.41
N HIS A 25 -0.49 9.11 14.02
CA HIS A 25 0.86 9.70 14.13
C HIS A 25 1.00 11.01 13.35
N ALA A 26 0.32 11.11 12.20
CA ALA A 26 0.29 12.32 11.38
C ALA A 26 -0.73 13.37 11.85
N ASN A 27 -1.41 13.17 12.98
CA ASN A 27 -2.47 14.04 13.52
C ASN A 27 -3.61 14.30 12.52
N LEU A 28 -3.96 13.31 11.70
CA LEU A 28 -5.09 13.38 10.76
C LEU A 28 -6.40 12.97 11.40
N ALA A 29 -6.34 12.07 12.38
CA ALA A 29 -7.47 11.68 13.23
C ALA A 29 -6.94 11.27 14.60
N ASP A 30 -7.71 11.53 15.65
CA ASP A 30 -7.45 11.03 16.99
C ASP A 30 -7.91 9.58 17.11
N ALA A 31 -7.38 8.80 18.06
CA ALA A 31 -7.74 7.41 18.25
C ALA A 31 -9.26 7.19 18.54
N ASP A 32 -9.90 8.15 19.24
CA ASP A 32 -11.34 8.15 19.53
C ASP A 32 -12.22 8.43 18.29
N GLN A 33 -11.62 8.93 17.20
CA GLN A 33 -12.25 9.18 15.90
C GLN A 33 -12.11 8.00 14.94
N ILE A 34 -11.51 6.89 15.39
CA ILE A 34 -11.29 5.69 14.58
C ILE A 34 -12.02 4.51 15.22
N ILE A 35 -12.69 3.73 14.38
CA ILE A 35 -13.27 2.43 14.74
C ILE A 35 -12.90 1.39 13.70
N ALA A 36 -12.66 0.13 14.11
CA ALA A 36 -12.47 -0.98 13.18
C ALA A 36 -13.46 -2.11 13.46
N SER A 37 -14.06 -2.65 12.42
CA SER A 37 -14.90 -3.86 12.52
C SER A 37 -14.12 -5.07 12.02
N ASP A 38 -14.29 -6.19 12.72
CA ASP A 38 -13.79 -7.50 12.27
C ASP A 38 -14.57 -8.60 13.03
N PRO A 39 -14.99 -9.70 12.38
CA PRO A 39 -15.64 -10.80 13.08
C PRO A 39 -14.70 -11.52 14.05
N ILE A 40 -13.37 -11.47 13.83
CA ILE A 40 -12.36 -12.19 14.60
C ILE A 40 -11.92 -11.35 15.80
N ASP A 41 -12.19 -11.85 17.02
CA ASP A 41 -11.86 -11.15 18.26
C ASP A 41 -10.35 -10.85 18.41
N ALA A 42 -9.50 -11.80 18.04
CA ALA A 42 -8.05 -11.63 18.09
C ALA A 42 -7.57 -10.48 17.19
N ALA A 43 -8.20 -10.26 16.02
CA ALA A 43 -7.88 -9.14 15.12
C ALA A 43 -8.32 -7.81 15.75
N ARG A 44 -9.53 -7.74 16.32
CA ARG A 44 -10.03 -6.56 17.05
C ARG A 44 -9.13 -6.20 18.23
N SER A 45 -8.78 -7.19 19.04
CA SER A 45 -7.90 -7.00 20.20
C SER A 45 -6.51 -6.51 19.81
N ALA A 46 -5.93 -7.03 18.73
CA ALA A 46 -4.65 -6.58 18.20
C ALA A 46 -4.74 -5.14 17.69
N PHE A 47 -5.78 -4.79 16.91
CA PHE A 47 -6.01 -3.44 16.41
C PHE A 47 -6.16 -2.43 17.56
N ALA A 48 -7.01 -2.73 18.54
CA ALA A 48 -7.23 -1.86 19.72
C ALA A 48 -5.93 -1.63 20.50
N ARG A 49 -5.15 -2.69 20.74
CA ARG A 49 -3.87 -2.59 21.45
C ARG A 49 -2.84 -1.75 20.70
N GLU A 50 -2.75 -1.91 19.37
CA GLU A 50 -1.71 -1.27 18.56
C GLU A 50 -2.05 0.14 18.10
N ALA A 51 -3.31 0.42 17.80
CA ALA A 51 -3.78 1.72 17.34
C ALA A 51 -4.41 2.56 18.46
N GLY A 52 -4.77 1.97 19.58
CA GLY A 52 -5.48 2.65 20.67
C GLY A 52 -6.92 3.03 20.32
N ALA A 53 -7.45 2.52 19.22
CA ALA A 53 -8.74 2.92 18.67
C ALA A 53 -9.85 1.92 19.00
N LYS A 54 -11.11 2.32 18.79
CA LYS A 54 -12.29 1.51 19.06
C LYS A 54 -12.40 0.32 18.11
N THR A 55 -13.02 -0.76 18.57
CA THR A 55 -13.33 -1.93 17.73
C THR A 55 -14.74 -2.44 17.96
N THR A 56 -15.30 -3.09 16.96
CA THR A 56 -16.62 -3.71 16.99
C THR A 56 -16.65 -5.00 16.15
N ALA A 57 -17.63 -5.86 16.36
CA ALA A 57 -17.89 -7.02 15.50
C ALA A 57 -18.84 -6.68 14.33
N SER A 58 -19.43 -5.47 14.29
CA SER A 58 -20.47 -5.07 13.34
C SER A 58 -19.93 -4.07 12.30
N ASN A 59 -20.01 -4.42 11.03
CA ASN A 59 -19.69 -3.50 9.93
C ASN A 59 -20.67 -2.30 9.89
N LEU A 60 -21.93 -2.53 10.23
CA LEU A 60 -22.94 -1.46 10.29
C LEU A 60 -22.65 -0.45 11.42
N GLU A 61 -22.11 -0.88 12.54
CA GLU A 61 -21.71 0.05 13.60
C GLU A 61 -20.53 0.92 13.14
N ALA A 62 -19.54 0.34 12.47
CA ALA A 62 -18.44 1.10 11.87
C ALA A 62 -18.93 2.07 10.78
N LEU A 63 -19.89 1.66 9.94
CA LEU A 63 -20.53 2.52 8.94
C LEU A 63 -21.22 3.73 9.59
N LYS A 64 -22.03 3.51 10.63
CA LYS A 64 -22.78 4.59 11.31
C LYS A 64 -21.88 5.58 12.03
N PHE A 65 -20.72 5.14 12.48
CA PHE A 65 -19.74 6.00 13.14
C PHE A 65 -18.97 6.90 12.18
N ALA A 66 -18.67 6.43 10.96
CA ALA A 66 -17.65 7.01 10.12
C ALA A 66 -18.17 7.82 8.94
N GLY A 67 -17.53 8.97 8.67
CA GLY A 67 -17.66 9.70 7.41
C GLY A 67 -16.78 9.12 6.29
N VAL A 68 -15.66 8.47 6.66
CA VAL A 68 -14.75 7.79 5.73
C VAL A 68 -14.62 6.33 6.14
N LEU A 69 -14.93 5.42 5.23
CA LEU A 69 -14.82 3.98 5.42
C LEU A 69 -13.64 3.43 4.61
N LEU A 70 -12.70 2.75 5.27
CA LEU A 70 -11.63 2.00 4.62
C LEU A 70 -12.01 0.53 4.56
N LEU A 71 -12.24 0.03 3.35
CA LEU A 71 -12.49 -1.39 3.09
C LEU A 71 -11.16 -2.12 3.02
N ALA A 72 -10.82 -2.81 4.11
CA ALA A 72 -9.52 -3.44 4.37
C ALA A 72 -9.62 -4.96 4.59
N VAL A 73 -10.69 -5.58 4.10
CA VAL A 73 -10.86 -7.04 4.07
C VAL A 73 -10.14 -7.67 2.86
N LYS A 74 -10.01 -8.98 2.86
CA LYS A 74 -9.50 -9.71 1.70
C LYS A 74 -10.43 -9.56 0.49
N PRO A 75 -9.92 -9.63 -0.75
CA PRO A 75 -10.75 -9.43 -1.95
C PRO A 75 -11.96 -10.36 -2.07
N ASP A 76 -11.84 -11.59 -1.62
CA ASP A 76 -12.91 -12.59 -1.61
C ASP A 76 -14.07 -12.26 -0.64
N GLN A 77 -13.81 -11.46 0.38
CA GLN A 77 -14.80 -11.03 1.37
C GLN A 77 -15.54 -9.73 0.99
N VAL A 78 -15.06 -9.01 -0.04
CA VAL A 78 -15.58 -7.69 -0.39
C VAL A 78 -17.06 -7.73 -0.74
N ALA A 79 -17.51 -8.74 -1.50
CA ALA A 79 -18.91 -8.83 -1.92
C ALA A 79 -19.87 -8.96 -0.73
N ASP A 80 -19.52 -9.76 0.26
CA ASP A 80 -20.34 -9.99 1.46
C ASP A 80 -20.41 -8.72 2.32
N VAL A 81 -19.25 -8.03 2.51
CA VAL A 81 -19.21 -6.78 3.24
C VAL A 81 -20.02 -5.68 2.55
N LEU A 82 -19.90 -5.53 1.23
CA LEU A 82 -20.71 -4.55 0.47
C LEU A 82 -22.20 -4.85 0.54
N LYS A 83 -22.61 -6.14 0.49
CA LYS A 83 -23.99 -6.54 0.66
C LYS A 83 -24.55 -6.20 2.04
N GLU A 84 -23.72 -6.34 3.09
CA GLU A 84 -24.09 -6.00 4.47
C GLU A 84 -24.31 -4.49 4.65
N VAL A 85 -23.39 -3.68 4.13
CA VAL A 85 -23.41 -2.22 4.40
C VAL A 85 -24.17 -1.41 3.33
N GLY A 86 -24.36 -1.96 2.12
CA GLY A 86 -24.85 -1.22 0.96
C GLY A 86 -26.25 -0.60 1.15
N GLY A 87 -27.13 -1.28 1.89
CA GLY A 87 -28.49 -0.77 2.16
C GLY A 87 -28.53 0.46 3.10
N GLU A 88 -27.51 0.66 3.90
CA GLU A 88 -27.39 1.79 4.83
C GLU A 88 -26.30 2.81 4.41
N PHE A 89 -25.56 2.51 3.35
CA PHE A 89 -24.54 3.43 2.80
C PHE A 89 -25.21 4.62 2.11
N THR A 90 -24.77 5.83 2.40
CA THR A 90 -25.35 7.06 1.85
C THR A 90 -24.26 7.96 1.23
N GLU A 91 -24.68 8.99 0.52
CA GLU A 91 -23.78 10.02 -0.05
C GLU A 91 -22.94 10.77 1.01
N LYS A 92 -23.28 10.64 2.31
CA LYS A 92 -22.52 11.25 3.40
C LYS A 92 -21.21 10.54 3.65
N GLN A 93 -21.12 9.23 3.32
CA GLN A 93 -19.91 8.45 3.47
C GLN A 93 -19.06 8.46 2.20
N LEU A 94 -17.75 8.30 2.38
CA LEU A 94 -16.79 8.00 1.33
C LEU A 94 -16.23 6.60 1.57
N LEU A 95 -16.35 5.69 0.60
CA LEU A 95 -15.66 4.42 0.65
C LEU A 95 -14.28 4.53 0.01
N ILE A 96 -13.24 4.13 0.75
CA ILE A 96 -11.87 3.97 0.24
C ILE A 96 -11.52 2.48 0.32
N SER A 97 -11.42 1.81 -0.81
CA SER A 97 -11.06 0.38 -0.86
C SER A 97 -9.57 0.19 -1.09
N ILE A 98 -8.94 -0.62 -0.24
CA ILE A 98 -7.56 -1.09 -0.42
C ILE A 98 -7.49 -2.56 -0.83
N ALA A 99 -8.62 -3.16 -1.20
CA ALA A 99 -8.71 -4.56 -1.64
C ALA A 99 -8.10 -4.73 -3.04
N ALA A 100 -7.05 -5.55 -3.15
CA ALA A 100 -6.36 -5.79 -4.41
C ALA A 100 -7.28 -6.47 -5.44
N GLY A 101 -7.22 -6.03 -6.70
CA GLY A 101 -7.99 -6.62 -7.80
C GLY A 101 -9.49 -6.26 -7.84
N VAL A 102 -10.05 -5.59 -6.82
CA VAL A 102 -11.47 -5.19 -6.83
C VAL A 102 -11.62 -3.86 -7.55
N THR A 103 -12.41 -3.84 -8.63
CA THR A 103 -12.59 -2.67 -9.49
C THR A 103 -13.57 -1.65 -8.89
N LEU A 104 -13.45 -0.38 -9.31
CA LEU A 104 -14.40 0.68 -8.97
C LEU A 104 -15.83 0.30 -9.36
N ALA A 105 -16.02 -0.26 -10.55
CA ALA A 105 -17.34 -0.69 -11.02
C ALA A 105 -18.00 -1.71 -10.07
N ARG A 106 -17.21 -2.66 -9.54
CA ARG A 106 -17.70 -3.65 -8.58
C ARG A 106 -18.03 -3.02 -7.22
N LEU A 107 -17.18 -2.12 -6.73
CA LEU A 107 -17.40 -1.41 -5.46
C LEU A 107 -18.66 -0.52 -5.54
N GLU A 108 -18.79 0.26 -6.60
CA GLU A 108 -19.95 1.13 -6.85
C GLU A 108 -21.24 0.33 -7.01
N GLY A 109 -21.18 -0.79 -7.76
CA GLY A 109 -22.34 -1.67 -7.94
C GLY A 109 -22.84 -2.31 -6.65
N GLY A 110 -21.97 -2.56 -5.68
CA GLY A 110 -22.33 -3.13 -4.39
C GLY A 110 -22.91 -2.12 -3.39
N LEU A 111 -22.73 -0.80 -3.61
CA LEU A 111 -23.20 0.26 -2.71
C LEU A 111 -24.41 1.04 -3.24
N GLY A 112 -24.76 0.87 -4.51
CA GLY A 112 -25.86 1.60 -5.15
C GLY A 112 -25.45 2.91 -5.81
N SER A 113 -26.43 3.55 -6.48
CA SER A 113 -26.23 4.80 -7.21
C SER A 113 -25.90 5.95 -6.26
N GLY A 114 -24.90 6.77 -6.61
CA GLY A 114 -24.48 7.94 -5.81
C GLY A 114 -23.33 7.67 -4.84
N ALA A 115 -22.93 6.43 -4.62
CA ALA A 115 -21.82 6.10 -3.73
C ALA A 115 -20.50 6.76 -4.18
N ARG A 116 -19.84 7.45 -3.26
CA ARG A 116 -18.50 8.01 -3.46
C ARG A 116 -17.46 6.96 -3.12
N VAL A 117 -16.67 6.55 -4.10
CA VAL A 117 -15.73 5.45 -3.96
C VAL A 117 -14.35 5.86 -4.46
N ILE A 118 -13.31 5.45 -3.74
CA ILE A 118 -11.91 5.55 -4.18
C ILE A 118 -11.29 4.17 -4.08
N ARG A 119 -10.63 3.74 -5.14
CA ARG A 119 -9.81 2.53 -5.15
C ARG A 119 -8.36 2.91 -4.91
N VAL A 120 -7.72 2.27 -3.94
CA VAL A 120 -6.34 2.57 -3.52
C VAL A 120 -5.52 1.29 -3.53
N MET A 121 -4.29 1.40 -4.00
CA MET A 121 -3.30 0.33 -3.95
C MET A 121 -2.08 0.79 -3.14
N PRO A 122 -2.06 0.58 -1.82
CA PRO A 122 -0.89 0.76 -0.98
C PRO A 122 0.01 -0.47 -1.04
N ASN A 123 1.11 -0.44 -0.28
CA ASN A 123 1.97 -1.62 -0.10
C ASN A 123 2.38 -1.82 1.36
N THR A 124 2.99 -2.97 1.66
CA THR A 124 3.33 -3.37 3.04
C THR A 124 4.30 -2.42 3.77
N PRO A 125 5.22 -1.64 3.12
CA PRO A 125 6.00 -0.62 3.81
C PRO A 125 5.18 0.48 4.49
N ALA A 126 3.86 0.56 4.29
CA ALA A 126 2.95 1.35 5.12
C ALA A 126 3.11 1.07 6.63
N LEU A 127 3.48 -0.16 7.01
CA LEU A 127 3.76 -0.56 8.40
C LEU A 127 4.86 0.27 9.07
N VAL A 128 5.74 0.84 8.28
CA VAL A 128 6.87 1.68 8.72
C VAL A 128 6.79 3.12 8.17
N GLY A 129 5.63 3.56 7.69
CA GLY A 129 5.43 4.90 7.18
C GLY A 129 6.11 5.19 5.83
N ALA A 130 6.41 4.17 5.04
CA ALA A 130 7.13 4.28 3.77
C ALA A 130 6.37 3.61 2.60
N SER A 131 5.04 3.78 2.56
CA SER A 131 4.19 3.23 1.50
C SER A 131 4.44 3.92 0.15
N ALA A 132 4.43 3.12 -0.92
CA ALA A 132 4.21 3.62 -2.28
C ALA A 132 2.76 3.33 -2.67
N THR A 133 1.95 4.36 -2.73
CA THR A 133 0.50 4.25 -2.91
C THR A 133 0.06 4.92 -4.21
N ALA A 134 -0.87 4.29 -4.93
CA ALA A 134 -1.64 4.96 -5.98
C ALA A 134 -3.13 4.80 -5.75
N TYR A 135 -3.94 5.76 -6.24
CA TYR A 135 -5.38 5.72 -6.10
C TYR A 135 -6.10 6.25 -7.33
N ALA A 136 -7.33 5.79 -7.52
CA ALA A 136 -8.23 6.22 -8.58
C ALA A 136 -9.60 6.60 -8.01
N LEU A 137 -10.18 7.67 -8.53
CA LEU A 137 -11.50 8.15 -8.16
C LEU A 137 -12.58 7.39 -8.91
N GLY A 138 -13.64 6.99 -8.22
CA GLY A 138 -14.87 6.50 -8.80
C GLY A 138 -15.71 7.63 -9.41
N LYS A 139 -16.83 7.26 -10.03
CA LYS A 139 -17.67 8.19 -10.81
C LYS A 139 -18.22 9.35 -10.00
N ASN A 140 -18.59 9.10 -8.73
CA ASN A 140 -19.21 10.09 -7.85
C ASN A 140 -18.24 10.67 -6.83
N ALA A 141 -16.97 10.22 -6.83
CA ALA A 141 -15.95 10.79 -5.96
C ALA A 141 -15.61 12.22 -6.41
N THR A 142 -15.58 13.12 -5.46
CA THR A 142 -15.31 14.53 -5.71
C THR A 142 -13.80 14.86 -5.73
N VAL A 143 -13.45 16.07 -6.14
CA VAL A 143 -12.08 16.57 -6.04
C VAL A 143 -11.61 16.62 -4.59
N GLU A 144 -12.52 16.98 -3.66
CA GLU A 144 -12.26 17.02 -2.23
C GLU A 144 -11.98 15.62 -1.67
N ASP A 145 -12.71 14.59 -2.13
CA ASP A 145 -12.44 13.19 -1.78
C ASP A 145 -11.03 12.76 -2.24
N GLY A 146 -10.63 13.18 -3.44
CA GLY A 146 -9.29 12.97 -3.96
C GLY A 146 -8.21 13.65 -3.11
N ARG A 147 -8.44 14.91 -2.70
CA ARG A 147 -7.52 15.64 -1.80
C ARG A 147 -7.43 14.97 -0.43
N LEU A 148 -8.54 14.46 0.09
CA LEU A 148 -8.55 13.73 1.35
C LEU A 148 -7.75 12.42 1.23
N ALA A 149 -7.97 11.64 0.17
CA ALA A 149 -7.18 10.43 -0.09
C ALA A 149 -5.67 10.75 -0.22
N GLN A 150 -5.32 11.80 -0.99
CA GLN A 150 -3.95 12.28 -1.10
C GLN A 150 -3.36 12.58 0.29
N LYS A 151 -4.08 13.32 1.13
CA LYS A 151 -3.63 13.68 2.47
C LYS A 151 -3.43 12.46 3.37
N LEU A 152 -4.40 11.51 3.37
CA LEU A 152 -4.34 10.30 4.18
C LEU A 152 -3.14 9.42 3.79
N PHE A 153 -2.98 9.14 2.50
CA PHE A 153 -1.95 8.21 2.04
C PHE A 153 -0.55 8.83 1.95
N SER A 154 -0.43 10.16 1.80
CA SER A 154 0.86 10.86 1.91
C SER A 154 1.38 10.90 3.35
N ALA A 155 0.55 10.70 4.34
CA ALA A 155 0.97 10.59 5.74
C ALA A 155 1.73 9.30 6.08
N ILE A 156 1.65 8.30 5.21
CA ILE A 156 2.27 6.99 5.38
C ILE A 156 3.27 6.65 4.27
N GLY A 157 3.69 7.63 3.49
CA GLY A 157 4.64 7.46 2.39
C GLY A 157 4.39 8.43 1.24
N VAL A 158 4.37 7.93 0.00
CA VAL A 158 4.02 8.71 -1.19
C VAL A 158 2.69 8.24 -1.77
N ALA A 159 1.90 9.18 -2.33
CA ALA A 159 0.61 8.86 -2.93
C ALA A 159 0.44 9.58 -4.28
N PHE A 160 -0.12 8.89 -5.27
CA PHE A 160 -0.34 9.42 -6.61
C PHE A 160 -1.76 9.10 -7.10
N GLN A 161 -2.48 10.12 -7.58
CA GLN A 161 -3.74 9.89 -8.27
C GLN A 161 -3.48 9.44 -9.71
N LEU A 162 -4.06 8.31 -10.09
CA LEU A 162 -3.92 7.72 -11.42
C LEU A 162 -5.30 7.34 -11.99
N LYS A 163 -5.34 7.03 -13.30
CA LYS A 163 -6.49 6.34 -13.89
C LYS A 163 -6.57 4.92 -13.35
N GLU A 164 -7.79 4.40 -13.11
CA GLU A 164 -7.98 3.04 -12.59
C GLU A 164 -7.26 1.97 -13.42
N SER A 165 -7.24 2.12 -14.76
CA SER A 165 -6.57 1.19 -15.67
C SER A 165 -5.07 0.99 -15.43
N LEU A 166 -4.43 1.89 -14.66
CA LEU A 166 -3.02 1.80 -14.29
C LEU A 166 -2.78 1.10 -12.94
N LEU A 167 -3.83 0.89 -12.13
CA LEU A 167 -3.65 0.31 -10.79
C LEU A 167 -3.17 -1.15 -10.79
N ASP A 168 -3.41 -1.90 -11.88
CA ASP A 168 -2.84 -3.25 -12.02
C ASP A 168 -1.32 -3.20 -12.23
N ALA A 169 -0.83 -2.21 -12.99
CA ALA A 169 0.60 -1.98 -13.12
C ALA A 169 1.23 -1.53 -11.79
N VAL A 170 0.53 -0.70 -11.02
CA VAL A 170 0.93 -0.33 -9.64
C VAL A 170 1.00 -1.57 -8.75
N THR A 171 0.03 -2.48 -8.84
CA THR A 171 0.06 -3.75 -8.11
C THR A 171 1.31 -4.56 -8.46
N GLY A 172 1.65 -4.68 -9.74
CA GLY A 172 2.84 -5.39 -10.19
C GLY A 172 4.15 -4.73 -9.77
N LEU A 173 4.19 -3.39 -9.78
CA LEU A 173 5.39 -2.61 -9.45
C LEU A 173 5.58 -2.44 -7.95
N SER A 174 4.66 -1.75 -7.27
CA SER A 174 4.82 -1.36 -5.86
C SER A 174 4.05 -2.26 -4.91
N GLY A 175 2.93 -2.86 -5.32
CA GLY A 175 2.20 -3.83 -4.50
C GLY A 175 3.01 -5.09 -4.24
N SER A 176 3.56 -5.69 -5.29
CA SER A 176 4.41 -6.90 -5.24
C SER A 176 5.89 -6.57 -5.00
N GLY A 177 6.31 -5.35 -5.31
CA GLY A 177 7.70 -4.88 -5.27
C GLY A 177 8.46 -5.15 -3.97
N PRO A 178 7.86 -5.03 -2.78
CA PRO A 178 8.55 -5.35 -1.53
C PRO A 178 9.15 -6.76 -1.51
N ALA A 179 8.47 -7.76 -2.09
CA ALA A 179 8.98 -9.13 -2.19
C ALA A 179 10.24 -9.20 -3.08
N TYR A 180 10.27 -8.45 -4.18
CA TYR A 180 11.45 -8.39 -5.06
C TYR A 180 12.63 -7.75 -4.36
N VAL A 181 12.38 -6.67 -3.59
CA VAL A 181 13.41 -5.98 -2.81
C VAL A 181 13.94 -6.88 -1.70
N TYR A 182 13.10 -7.65 -1.01
CA TYR A 182 13.55 -8.61 0.01
C TYR A 182 14.43 -9.72 -0.60
N LEU A 183 14.08 -10.23 -1.78
CA LEU A 183 14.92 -11.17 -2.51
C LEU A 183 16.30 -10.57 -2.85
N ILE A 184 16.34 -9.32 -3.29
CA ILE A 184 17.59 -8.59 -3.58
C ILE A 184 18.41 -8.41 -2.30
N ILE A 185 17.78 -8.01 -1.18
CA ILE A 185 18.45 -7.84 0.10
C ILE A 185 19.05 -9.18 0.57
N GLU A 186 18.31 -10.27 0.46
CA GLU A 186 18.77 -11.60 0.83
C GLU A 186 19.99 -12.02 -0.01
N ALA A 187 19.87 -11.92 -1.34
CA ALA A 187 20.94 -12.32 -2.27
C ALA A 187 22.24 -11.51 -2.08
N LEU A 188 22.13 -10.19 -1.90
CA LEU A 188 23.29 -9.34 -1.63
C LEU A 188 23.91 -9.66 -0.26
N SER A 189 23.10 -9.96 0.75
CA SER A 189 23.57 -10.40 2.07
C SER A 189 24.32 -11.73 1.98
N ASP A 190 23.83 -12.68 1.18
CA ASP A 190 24.50 -13.97 0.93
C ASP A 190 25.85 -13.76 0.23
N GLY A 191 25.90 -12.86 -0.75
CA GLY A 191 27.16 -12.44 -1.38
C GLY A 191 28.16 -11.88 -0.39
N GLY A 192 27.70 -11.03 0.55
CA GLY A 192 28.53 -10.50 1.64
C GLY A 192 29.07 -11.61 2.54
N VAL A 193 28.25 -12.58 2.89
CA VAL A 193 28.68 -13.74 3.71
C VAL A 193 29.67 -14.62 2.94
N ALA A 194 29.45 -14.84 1.67
CA ALA A 194 30.40 -15.59 0.81
C ALA A 194 31.76 -14.88 0.71
N ALA A 195 31.77 -13.54 0.84
CA ALA A 195 32.98 -12.72 0.90
C ALA A 195 33.60 -12.61 2.31
N GLY A 196 33.05 -13.33 3.32
CA GLY A 196 33.61 -13.41 4.68
C GLY A 196 32.97 -12.49 5.73
N LEU A 197 31.90 -11.76 5.40
CA LEU A 197 31.20 -10.94 6.40
C LEU A 197 30.34 -11.80 7.35
N PRO A 198 30.24 -11.46 8.63
CA PRO A 198 29.24 -12.05 9.51
C PRO A 198 27.81 -11.78 8.97
N ARG A 199 26.93 -12.79 9.07
CA ARG A 199 25.56 -12.75 8.52
C ARG A 199 24.76 -11.52 8.96
N ASP A 200 24.77 -11.20 10.25
CA ASP A 200 24.03 -10.07 10.81
C ASP A 200 24.53 -8.72 10.31
N VAL A 201 25.85 -8.60 10.13
CA VAL A 201 26.49 -7.40 9.55
C VAL A 201 26.14 -7.28 8.06
N ALA A 202 26.29 -8.36 7.28
CA ALA A 202 25.96 -8.37 5.86
C ALA A 202 24.51 -7.95 5.61
N THR A 203 23.55 -8.49 6.38
CA THR A 203 22.13 -8.16 6.25
C THR A 203 21.86 -6.69 6.57
N LYS A 204 22.42 -6.15 7.64
CA LYS A 204 22.24 -4.74 8.03
C LYS A 204 22.85 -3.78 7.01
N LEU A 205 24.06 -4.06 6.54
CA LEU A 205 24.74 -3.24 5.52
C LEU A 205 23.93 -3.24 4.21
N THR A 206 23.45 -4.38 3.76
CA THR A 206 22.64 -4.49 2.55
C THR A 206 21.33 -3.72 2.68
N ALA A 207 20.58 -3.93 3.76
CA ALA A 207 19.31 -3.23 3.98
C ALA A 207 19.52 -1.70 4.01
N GLN A 208 20.57 -1.22 4.69
CA GLN A 208 20.91 0.20 4.72
C GLN A 208 21.34 0.74 3.35
N THR A 209 22.07 -0.05 2.57
CA THR A 209 22.48 0.31 1.19
C THR A 209 21.27 0.49 0.29
N VAL A 210 20.33 -0.45 0.32
CA VAL A 210 19.08 -0.37 -0.47
C VAL A 210 18.26 0.85 -0.05
N LEU A 211 18.08 1.07 1.26
CA LEU A 211 17.36 2.22 1.79
C LEU A 211 18.01 3.54 1.35
N GLY A 212 19.32 3.67 1.51
CA GLY A 212 20.05 4.88 1.15
C GLY A 212 20.01 5.16 -0.35
N SER A 213 20.15 4.15 -1.19
CA SER A 213 20.06 4.28 -2.65
C SER A 213 18.68 4.72 -3.10
N ALA A 214 17.62 4.13 -2.55
CA ALA A 214 16.24 4.54 -2.82
C ALA A 214 15.98 5.99 -2.37
N LYS A 215 16.45 6.36 -1.18
CA LYS A 215 16.35 7.73 -0.65
C LYS A 215 17.06 8.73 -1.55
N MET A 216 18.27 8.44 -2.02
CA MET A 216 18.98 9.29 -2.97
C MET A 216 18.19 9.50 -4.27
N ALA A 217 17.61 8.44 -4.82
CA ALA A 217 16.79 8.56 -6.05
C ALA A 217 15.56 9.46 -5.86
N LEU A 218 14.89 9.37 -4.70
CA LEU A 218 13.72 10.19 -4.37
C LEU A 218 14.06 11.65 -4.10
N GLU A 219 15.14 11.92 -3.35
CA GLU A 219 15.49 13.28 -2.89
C GLU A 219 16.22 14.09 -3.94
N THR A 220 17.08 13.45 -4.75
CA THR A 220 17.84 14.16 -5.79
C THR A 220 17.07 14.34 -7.08
N GLY A 221 16.09 13.46 -7.38
CA GLY A 221 15.39 13.41 -8.64
C GLY A 221 16.28 13.04 -9.85
N LEU A 222 17.54 12.65 -9.61
CA LEU A 222 18.46 12.22 -10.66
C LEU A 222 18.03 10.90 -11.28
N HIS A 223 18.28 10.73 -12.56
CA HIS A 223 18.04 9.47 -13.24
C HIS A 223 18.88 8.35 -12.58
N PRO A 224 18.31 7.14 -12.31
CA PRO A 224 19.03 6.04 -11.67
C PRO A 224 20.35 5.67 -12.36
N GLY A 225 20.45 5.81 -13.69
CA GLY A 225 21.68 5.64 -14.46
C GLY A 225 22.78 6.60 -14.02
N ALA A 226 22.46 7.88 -13.82
CA ALA A 226 23.41 8.87 -13.35
C ALA A 226 23.88 8.58 -11.93
N LEU A 227 22.96 8.18 -11.02
CA LEU A 227 23.32 7.77 -9.66
C LEU A 227 24.24 6.53 -9.65
N LYS A 228 23.98 5.55 -10.54
CA LYS A 228 24.83 4.39 -10.73
C LYS A 228 26.25 4.81 -11.20
N ASP A 229 26.34 5.72 -12.14
CA ASP A 229 27.63 6.19 -12.67
C ASP A 229 28.46 6.95 -11.63
N MET A 230 27.82 7.70 -10.71
CA MET A 230 28.49 8.37 -9.58
C MET A 230 29.29 7.44 -8.67
N VAL A 231 28.91 6.16 -8.58
CA VAL A 231 29.60 5.15 -7.74
C VAL A 231 30.45 4.18 -8.57
N THR A 232 30.58 4.42 -9.89
CA THR A 232 31.25 3.52 -10.84
C THR A 232 32.54 4.16 -11.36
N SER A 233 33.66 3.94 -10.65
CA SER A 233 34.97 4.41 -11.09
C SER A 233 35.57 3.52 -12.19
N PRO A 234 36.41 4.08 -13.09
CA PRO A 234 37.10 3.31 -14.13
C PRO A 234 37.97 2.18 -13.51
N GLY A 235 37.76 0.94 -13.96
CA GLY A 235 38.47 -0.24 -13.45
C GLY A 235 38.22 -0.58 -11.98
N GLY A 236 37.17 0.00 -11.37
CA GLY A 236 36.83 -0.21 -9.96
C GLY A 236 36.01 -1.47 -9.71
N THR A 237 35.77 -1.76 -8.43
CA THR A 237 35.00 -2.95 -8.00
C THR A 237 33.54 -2.88 -8.44
N THR A 238 32.96 -1.68 -8.52
CA THR A 238 31.56 -1.50 -8.89
C THR A 238 31.29 -1.91 -10.33
N ILE A 239 32.17 -1.54 -11.29
CA ILE A 239 31.96 -1.91 -12.70
C ILE A 239 32.05 -3.41 -12.92
N GLU A 240 32.93 -4.11 -12.22
CA GLU A 240 33.04 -5.57 -12.26
C GLU A 240 31.76 -6.23 -11.72
N GLY A 241 31.25 -5.78 -10.58
CA GLY A 241 29.97 -6.25 -10.05
C GLY A 241 28.79 -6.01 -10.97
N LEU A 242 28.72 -4.82 -11.59
CA LEU A 242 27.68 -4.46 -12.56
C LEU A 242 27.77 -5.37 -13.80
N HIS A 243 28.98 -5.67 -14.28
CA HIS A 243 29.18 -6.59 -15.40
C HIS A 243 28.55 -7.97 -15.16
N GLU A 244 28.79 -8.55 -13.98
CA GLU A 244 28.20 -9.86 -13.64
C GLU A 244 26.67 -9.79 -13.52
N LEU A 245 26.09 -8.70 -13.00
CA LEU A 245 24.64 -8.50 -12.93
C LEU A 245 23.99 -8.36 -14.34
N GLU A 246 24.64 -7.62 -15.25
CA GLU A 246 24.16 -7.48 -16.63
C GLU A 246 24.27 -8.81 -17.38
N LYS A 247 25.38 -9.53 -17.24
CA LYS A 247 25.60 -10.87 -17.82
C LYS A 247 24.54 -11.88 -17.33
N ALA A 248 24.12 -11.81 -16.07
CA ALA A 248 23.05 -12.63 -15.51
C ALA A 248 21.63 -12.19 -15.92
N GLY A 249 21.48 -11.06 -16.64
CA GLY A 249 20.19 -10.59 -17.14
C GLY A 249 19.25 -10.07 -16.06
N VAL A 250 19.76 -9.56 -14.93
CA VAL A 250 18.98 -9.09 -13.77
C VAL A 250 17.95 -8.04 -14.18
N ARG A 251 18.32 -7.11 -15.08
CA ARG A 251 17.41 -6.07 -15.58
C ARG A 251 16.17 -6.66 -16.24
N GLY A 252 16.35 -7.62 -17.14
CA GLY A 252 15.25 -8.32 -17.81
C GLY A 252 14.38 -9.12 -16.84
N ALA A 253 15.00 -9.78 -15.86
CA ALA A 253 14.29 -10.56 -14.84
C ALA A 253 13.36 -9.68 -14.00
N LEU A 254 13.82 -8.52 -13.53
CA LEU A 254 13.00 -7.58 -12.75
C LEU A 254 11.85 -7.00 -13.58
N MET A 255 12.08 -6.63 -14.84
CA MET A 255 11.01 -6.18 -15.74
C MET A 255 9.95 -7.26 -15.96
N ASN A 256 10.37 -8.51 -16.14
CA ASN A 256 9.45 -9.63 -16.33
C ASN A 256 8.65 -9.93 -15.05
N ALA A 257 9.23 -9.80 -13.86
CA ALA A 257 8.53 -9.96 -12.59
C ALA A 257 7.37 -8.96 -12.47
N VAL A 258 7.62 -7.67 -12.76
CA VAL A 258 6.58 -6.63 -12.76
C VAL A 258 5.48 -6.95 -13.77
N ARG A 259 5.83 -7.34 -15.01
CA ARG A 259 4.85 -7.71 -16.04
C ARG A 259 4.00 -8.90 -15.63
N ALA A 260 4.61 -9.96 -15.13
CA ALA A 260 3.89 -11.17 -14.71
C ALA A 260 2.91 -10.88 -13.57
N ALA A 261 3.31 -10.09 -12.57
CA ALA A 261 2.44 -9.70 -11.47
C ALA A 261 1.30 -8.77 -11.93
N THR A 262 1.57 -7.85 -12.86
CA THR A 262 0.55 -7.00 -13.49
C THR A 262 -0.51 -7.83 -14.22
N GLU A 263 -0.10 -8.78 -15.04
CA GLU A 263 -1.03 -9.67 -15.77
C GLU A 263 -1.83 -10.56 -14.80
N LYS A 264 -1.23 -11.03 -13.71
CA LYS A 264 -1.96 -11.77 -12.68
C LYS A 264 -3.01 -10.88 -11.99
N SER A 265 -2.66 -9.61 -11.68
CA SER A 265 -3.62 -8.65 -11.10
C SER A 265 -4.83 -8.43 -12.00
N LYS A 266 -4.62 -8.21 -13.30
CA LYS A 266 -5.72 -8.08 -14.28
C LYS A 266 -6.64 -9.31 -14.30
N LYS A 267 -6.05 -10.52 -14.31
CA LYS A 267 -6.83 -11.77 -14.30
C LYS A 267 -7.67 -11.93 -13.03
N LEU A 268 -7.14 -11.53 -11.88
CA LEU A 268 -7.89 -11.55 -10.61
C LEU A 268 -9.07 -10.57 -10.64
N GLY A 269 -8.90 -9.40 -11.24
CA GLY A 269 -9.97 -8.41 -11.39
C GLY A 269 -11.09 -8.84 -12.36
N GLN A 270 -10.79 -9.71 -13.33
CA GLN A 270 -11.76 -10.22 -14.31
C GLN A 270 -12.51 -11.47 -13.84
N GLY A 271 -11.92 -12.26 -12.97
CA GLY A 271 -12.42 -13.59 -12.56
C GLY A 271 -13.16 -13.62 -11.23
N GLN A 272 -13.45 -12.46 -10.63
CA GLN A 272 -14.15 -12.37 -9.34
C GLN A 272 -15.55 -11.79 -9.50
#